data_900796d604e0a5a2c69b633cfdaa6ced
#
_entry.id   900796d604e0a5a2c69b633cfdaa6ced
#
_cell.length_a   1.000
_cell.length_b   1.000
_cell.length_c   1.000
_cell.angle_alpha   90.00
_cell.angle_beta   90.00
_cell.angle_gamma   90.00
#
_symmetry.space_group_name_H-M   'P 1'
#
loop_
_entity.id
_entity.type
_entity.pdbx_description
1 polymer ?
#
loop_
_entity_poly.entity_id
_entity_poly.type
_entity_poly.pdbx_seq_one_letter_code
_entity_poly.pdbx_strand_id
1 'polypeptide(L)'
;NSLLSGGSTQYGTFTWSDTVKDTIPTVGTYSYKVVFTPSADTEKNYETISTTEQDVSLTVNAKSLNDARVTVSGSYTYTGQAQIPAADAVTVQLDGETIPKDRYTISASDNTNAGQATVTVTGKGDYTGTASGTFIIGKATPNPTIPTELNAVYGSTLKDVLLPKGWAWDTPDSSVGNVGEKPFAATYTEDNRGNYNTVQKDLT
;
A
#
# COMPACT_ATOMS: atom_id res chain seq x y z
N ASN A 1 22.24 7.05 4.39
CA ASN A 1 23.28 6.77 5.38
C ASN A 1 24.59 7.34 4.89
N SER A 2 25.33 8.04 5.75
CA SER A 2 26.64 8.61 5.42
C SER A 2 27.67 8.19 6.47
N LEU A 3 28.93 8.14 6.07
CA LEU A 3 30.03 7.94 6.97
C LEU A 3 30.17 9.14 7.93
N LEU A 4 30.73 8.89 9.10
CA LEU A 4 31.06 9.94 10.04
C LEU A 4 32.22 10.79 9.46
N SER A 5 32.04 12.09 9.38
CA SER A 5 33.08 13.02 8.93
C SER A 5 33.69 13.76 10.12
N GLY A 6 34.96 14.09 10.01
CA GLY A 6 35.64 14.95 10.97
C GLY A 6 35.42 16.42 10.72
N GLY A 7 36.15 17.26 11.43
CA GLY A 7 36.12 18.73 11.32
C GLY A 7 37.48 19.33 11.55
N SER A 8 37.60 20.67 11.36
CA SER A 8 38.81 21.41 11.62
C SER A 8 38.51 22.73 12.31
N THR A 9 39.49 23.22 13.06
CA THR A 9 39.52 24.56 13.68
C THR A 9 40.85 25.23 13.38
N GLN A 10 41.01 26.48 13.75
CA GLN A 10 42.31 27.16 13.65
C GLN A 10 43.43 26.52 14.50
N TYR A 11 43.06 25.69 15.49
CA TYR A 11 44.01 25.07 16.41
C TYR A 11 44.39 23.62 16.02
N GLY A 12 43.64 22.99 15.12
CA GLY A 12 43.89 21.61 14.71
C GLY A 12 42.70 20.95 14.05
N THR A 13 42.76 19.64 13.92
CA THR A 13 41.75 18.82 13.26
C THR A 13 41.10 17.81 14.23
N PHE A 14 39.85 17.52 14.00
CA PHE A 14 39.09 16.47 14.69
C PHE A 14 38.84 15.33 13.73
N THR A 15 39.14 14.12 14.11
CA THR A 15 38.85 12.90 13.35
C THR A 15 38.19 11.88 14.25
N TRP A 16 37.35 11.05 13.69
CA TRP A 16 36.88 9.85 14.39
C TRP A 16 38.03 8.85 14.49
N SER A 17 38.07 8.06 15.58
CA SER A 17 39.07 7.00 15.70
C SER A 17 38.99 6.04 14.53
N ASP A 18 40.11 5.40 14.20
CA ASP A 18 40.21 4.48 13.06
C ASP A 18 39.21 3.32 13.09
N THR A 19 38.74 2.96 14.28
CA THR A 19 37.75 1.87 14.45
C THR A 19 36.35 2.23 14.00
N VAL A 20 36.01 3.51 13.78
CA VAL A 20 34.63 3.97 13.47
C VAL A 20 34.51 4.84 12.23
N LYS A 21 35.63 5.38 11.73
CA LYS A 21 35.61 6.30 10.57
C LYS A 21 34.95 5.74 9.30
N ASP A 22 35.04 4.40 9.10
CA ASP A 22 34.53 3.70 7.94
C ASP A 22 33.21 2.95 8.24
N THR A 23 32.60 3.17 9.42
CA THR A 23 31.34 2.57 9.79
C THR A 23 30.17 3.50 9.54
N ILE A 24 29.06 2.92 9.06
CA ILE A 24 27.76 3.63 8.98
C ILE A 24 26.94 3.18 10.20
N PRO A 25 26.75 4.06 11.20
CA PRO A 25 26.01 3.64 12.38
C PRO A 25 24.54 3.40 12.07
N THR A 26 23.96 2.36 12.67
CA THR A 26 22.53 2.08 12.66
C THR A 26 21.79 2.95 13.67
N VAL A 27 20.46 2.82 13.75
CA VAL A 27 19.66 3.52 14.76
C VAL A 27 20.10 3.11 16.17
N GLY A 28 20.34 4.10 17.02
CA GLY A 28 20.81 3.88 18.39
C GLY A 28 21.66 5.03 18.93
N THR A 29 22.07 4.89 20.19
CA THR A 29 23.00 5.83 20.81
C THR A 29 24.34 5.12 21.02
N TYR A 30 25.40 5.75 20.54
CA TYR A 30 26.76 5.22 20.53
C TYR A 30 27.70 6.16 21.25
N SER A 31 28.74 5.64 21.86
CA SER A 31 29.88 6.39 22.34
C SER A 31 31.06 6.13 21.41
N TYR A 32 31.55 7.15 20.74
CA TYR A 32 32.67 7.07 19.82
C TYR A 32 33.81 7.99 20.27
N LYS A 33 35.04 7.57 20.02
CA LYS A 33 36.21 8.38 20.28
C LYS A 33 36.46 9.37 19.13
N VAL A 34 36.59 10.63 19.47
CA VAL A 34 37.06 11.70 18.59
C VAL A 34 38.49 12.02 18.99
N VAL A 35 39.36 12.08 18.02
CA VAL A 35 40.77 12.40 18.17
C VAL A 35 41.00 13.83 17.71
N PHE A 36 41.53 14.69 18.59
CA PHE A 36 42.04 16.02 18.24
C PHE A 36 43.51 15.91 17.93
N THR A 37 43.92 16.41 16.75
CA THR A 37 45.32 16.55 16.35
C THR A 37 45.61 18.06 16.19
N PRO A 38 46.46 18.62 17.04
CA PRO A 38 46.80 20.03 16.98
C PRO A 38 47.53 20.35 15.68
N SER A 39 47.42 21.61 15.21
CA SER A 39 48.23 22.13 14.11
C SER A 39 49.67 22.40 14.58
N ALA A 40 50.61 22.44 13.63
CA ALA A 40 52.01 22.73 13.94
C ALA A 40 52.20 24.11 14.65
N ASP A 41 51.37 25.11 14.31
CA ASP A 41 51.40 26.40 14.95
C ASP A 41 50.83 26.32 16.39
N THR A 42 49.85 25.49 16.63
CA THR A 42 49.30 25.27 17.96
C THR A 42 50.29 24.53 18.86
N GLU A 43 50.96 23.50 18.35
CA GLU A 43 52.01 22.80 19.10
C GLU A 43 53.19 23.71 19.45
N LYS A 44 53.52 24.66 18.55
CA LYS A 44 54.62 25.59 18.76
C LYS A 44 54.31 26.71 19.77
N ASN A 45 53.07 27.16 19.85
CA ASN A 45 52.69 28.36 20.62
C ASN A 45 52.04 28.01 21.98
N TYR A 46 51.69 26.75 22.22
CA TYR A 46 51.05 26.34 23.48
C TYR A 46 51.85 25.19 24.10
N GLU A 47 52.27 25.37 25.34
CA GLU A 47 52.91 24.31 26.10
C GLU A 47 51.88 23.21 26.42
N THR A 48 52.23 21.94 26.23
CA THR A 48 51.43 20.78 26.64
C THR A 48 50.16 20.44 25.80
N ILE A 49 50.00 20.94 24.59
CA ILE A 49 48.95 20.43 23.71
C ILE A 49 49.51 19.26 22.93
N SER A 50 48.93 18.10 23.16
CA SER A 50 49.20 16.85 22.44
C SER A 50 47.91 16.32 21.80
N THR A 51 48.03 15.33 20.93
CA THR A 51 46.88 14.59 20.45
C THR A 51 46.07 14.04 21.62
N THR A 52 44.78 14.37 21.69
CA THR A 52 43.89 13.95 22.75
C THR A 52 42.69 13.22 22.20
N GLU A 53 42.20 12.26 22.98
CA GLU A 53 40.97 11.49 22.67
C GLU A 53 39.85 11.88 23.63
N GLN A 54 38.65 12.02 23.11
CA GLN A 54 37.45 12.31 23.88
C GLN A 54 36.31 11.41 23.43
N ASP A 55 35.61 10.82 24.41
CA ASP A 55 34.37 10.09 24.12
C ASP A 55 33.23 11.09 23.84
N VAL A 56 32.56 10.87 22.72
CA VAL A 56 31.44 11.69 22.27
C VAL A 56 30.21 10.80 22.02
N SER A 57 29.09 11.17 22.63
CA SER A 57 27.82 10.49 22.38
C SER A 57 27.20 10.93 21.05
N LEU A 58 26.88 9.97 20.20
CA LEU A 58 26.17 10.14 18.95
C LEU A 58 24.85 9.38 18.98
N THR A 59 23.73 10.09 18.79
CA THR A 59 22.42 9.44 18.63
C THR A 59 22.02 9.46 17.17
N VAL A 60 21.80 8.29 16.61
CA VAL A 60 21.24 8.07 15.27
C VAL A 60 19.76 7.75 15.41
N ASN A 61 18.92 8.62 14.91
CA ASN A 61 17.47 8.47 14.99
C ASN A 61 16.93 7.70 13.79
N ALA A 62 15.82 6.98 13.98
CA ALA A 62 15.10 6.34 12.90
C ALA A 62 14.56 7.39 11.91
N LYS A 63 14.60 7.04 10.62
CA LYS A 63 14.08 7.90 9.54
C LYS A 63 12.55 7.75 9.47
N SER A 64 11.84 8.90 9.48
CA SER A 64 10.37 8.89 9.40
C SER A 64 9.87 8.51 8.01
N LEU A 65 8.83 7.67 7.94
CA LEU A 65 8.08 7.35 6.73
C LEU A 65 6.89 8.28 6.49
N ASN A 66 6.63 9.28 7.33
CA ASN A 66 5.42 10.10 7.23
C ASN A 66 5.25 10.80 5.87
N ASP A 67 6.35 11.13 5.19
CA ASP A 67 6.35 11.75 3.87
C ASP A 67 6.57 10.73 2.73
N ALA A 68 6.56 9.44 3.05
CA ALA A 68 6.76 8.41 2.04
C ALA A 68 5.53 8.26 1.13
N ARG A 69 5.78 8.06 -0.15
CA ARG A 69 4.76 7.72 -1.13
C ARG A 69 4.53 6.20 -1.13
N VAL A 70 3.29 5.80 -0.91
CA VAL A 70 2.86 4.40 -0.97
C VAL A 70 2.03 4.17 -2.22
N THR A 71 2.40 3.19 -3.02
CA THR A 71 1.65 2.76 -4.21
C THR A 71 1.35 1.27 -4.15
N VAL A 72 0.17 0.89 -4.63
CA VAL A 72 -0.28 -0.50 -4.70
C VAL A 72 -0.50 -0.86 -6.16
N SER A 73 0.06 -1.98 -6.57
CA SER A 73 -0.14 -2.59 -7.90
C SER A 73 -1.06 -3.81 -7.81
N GLY A 74 -1.54 -4.27 -8.96
CA GLY A 74 -2.42 -5.42 -9.09
C GLY A 74 -3.90 -5.06 -9.18
N SER A 75 -4.72 -6.07 -9.39
CA SER A 75 -6.18 -5.96 -9.50
C SER A 75 -6.82 -6.70 -8.34
N TYR A 76 -7.76 -6.05 -7.68
CA TYR A 76 -8.51 -6.60 -6.55
C TYR A 76 -9.99 -6.65 -6.94
N THR A 77 -10.63 -7.76 -6.67
CA THR A 77 -12.06 -7.97 -6.93
C THR A 77 -12.73 -8.44 -5.64
N TYR A 78 -13.93 -7.99 -5.37
CA TYR A 78 -14.69 -8.36 -4.20
C TYR A 78 -14.80 -9.89 -4.05
N THR A 79 -14.45 -10.38 -2.85
CA THR A 79 -14.49 -11.80 -2.50
C THR A 79 -15.34 -12.10 -1.26
N GLY A 80 -15.85 -11.07 -0.60
CA GLY A 80 -16.50 -11.16 0.71
C GLY A 80 -15.54 -11.25 1.89
N GLN A 81 -14.22 -11.24 1.64
CA GLN A 81 -13.19 -11.31 2.65
C GLN A 81 -12.32 -10.04 2.60
N ALA A 82 -11.73 -9.69 3.74
CA ALA A 82 -10.77 -8.59 3.82
C ALA A 82 -9.53 -8.91 2.95
N GLN A 83 -9.08 -7.94 2.15
CA GLN A 83 -7.96 -8.07 1.23
C GLN A 83 -6.81 -7.16 1.65
N ILE A 84 -5.67 -7.74 1.95
CA ILE A 84 -4.44 -7.02 2.25
C ILE A 84 -3.48 -7.23 1.06
N PRO A 85 -3.01 -6.16 0.40
CA PRO A 85 -2.03 -6.27 -0.67
C PRO A 85 -0.80 -7.05 -0.21
N ALA A 86 -0.34 -7.99 -1.04
CA ALA A 86 0.91 -8.69 -0.79
C ALA A 86 2.10 -7.71 -0.78
N ALA A 87 3.15 -8.02 -0.03
CA ALA A 87 4.32 -7.14 0.07
C ALA A 87 4.93 -6.78 -1.30
N ASP A 88 4.84 -7.69 -2.28
CA ASP A 88 5.33 -7.46 -3.64
C ASP A 88 4.46 -6.48 -4.45
N ALA A 89 3.21 -6.31 -4.08
CA ALA A 89 2.31 -5.37 -4.69
C ALA A 89 2.42 -3.95 -4.10
N VAL A 90 3.11 -3.78 -2.95
CA VAL A 90 3.26 -2.49 -2.27
C VAL A 90 4.66 -1.94 -2.50
N THR A 91 4.73 -0.72 -3.01
CA THR A 91 5.98 0.02 -3.16
C THR A 91 5.95 1.27 -2.28
N VAL A 92 6.99 1.43 -1.47
CA VAL A 92 7.17 2.60 -0.58
C VAL A 92 8.40 3.36 -1.05
N GLN A 93 8.24 4.65 -1.35
CA GLN A 93 9.31 5.53 -1.78
C GLN A 93 9.44 6.73 -0.84
N LEU A 94 10.67 7.04 -0.45
CA LEU A 94 10.99 8.19 0.38
C LEU A 94 12.24 8.88 -0.20
N ASP A 95 12.18 10.18 -0.46
CA ASP A 95 13.26 10.97 -1.06
C ASP A 95 13.80 10.40 -2.39
N GLY A 96 12.93 9.75 -3.18
CA GLY A 96 13.29 9.10 -4.45
C GLY A 96 13.83 7.67 -4.33
N GLU A 97 14.09 7.20 -3.11
CA GLU A 97 14.60 5.86 -2.85
C GLU A 97 13.45 4.89 -2.49
N THR A 98 13.55 3.65 -2.97
CA THR A 98 12.60 2.60 -2.60
C THR A 98 13.02 1.99 -1.27
N ILE A 99 12.11 1.97 -0.30
CA ILE A 99 12.34 1.38 1.01
C ILE A 99 12.22 -0.14 0.93
N PRO A 100 13.20 -0.91 1.42
CA PRO A 100 13.14 -2.36 1.45
C PRO A 100 11.95 -2.89 2.25
N LYS A 101 11.35 -3.99 1.79
CA LYS A 101 10.11 -4.55 2.34
C LYS A 101 10.22 -5.07 3.77
N ASP A 102 11.42 -5.44 4.21
CA ASP A 102 11.72 -5.85 5.59
C ASP A 102 11.76 -4.67 6.57
N ARG A 103 11.71 -3.43 6.07
CA ARG A 103 11.80 -2.20 6.85
C ARG A 103 10.46 -1.60 7.24
N TYR A 104 9.36 -2.23 6.90
CA TYR A 104 8.01 -1.81 7.29
C TYR A 104 7.05 -3.00 7.40
N THR A 105 5.91 -2.77 8.03
CA THR A 105 4.77 -3.69 8.04
C THR A 105 3.62 -3.08 7.24
N ILE A 106 2.72 -3.94 6.73
CA ILE A 106 1.58 -3.55 5.91
C ILE A 106 0.30 -3.92 6.65
N SER A 107 -0.65 -3.00 6.67
CA SER A 107 -2.03 -3.22 7.08
C SER A 107 -2.99 -2.57 6.08
N ALA A 108 -4.27 -2.92 6.12
CA ALA A 108 -5.27 -2.30 5.27
C ALA A 108 -6.58 -2.10 6.04
N SER A 109 -7.35 -1.08 5.62
CA SER A 109 -8.70 -0.77 6.12
C SER A 109 -9.65 -0.52 4.95
N ASP A 110 -10.95 -0.59 5.22
CA ASP A 110 -12.02 -0.48 4.21
C ASP A 110 -11.86 -1.46 3.05
N ASN A 111 -11.22 -2.59 3.33
CA ASN A 111 -10.63 -3.52 2.38
C ASN A 111 -11.47 -4.80 2.17
N THR A 112 -12.75 -4.79 2.56
CA THR A 112 -13.66 -5.94 2.39
C THR A 112 -14.65 -5.71 1.25
N ASN A 113 -15.24 -4.52 1.13
CA ASN A 113 -16.24 -4.21 0.12
C ASN A 113 -15.61 -3.64 -1.16
N ALA A 114 -16.34 -3.73 -2.27
CA ALA A 114 -15.96 -3.03 -3.49
C ALA A 114 -15.94 -1.51 -3.27
N GLY A 115 -14.92 -0.85 -3.78
CA GLY A 115 -14.66 0.57 -3.57
C GLY A 115 -13.19 0.85 -3.31
N GLN A 116 -12.93 2.03 -2.77
CA GLN A 116 -11.58 2.43 -2.38
C GLN A 116 -11.23 1.87 -1.00
N ALA A 117 -10.10 1.20 -0.92
CA ALA A 117 -9.48 0.70 0.31
C ALA A 117 -8.18 1.47 0.58
N THR A 118 -7.77 1.51 1.85
CA THR A 118 -6.53 2.16 2.28
C THR A 118 -5.51 1.11 2.71
N VAL A 119 -4.29 1.21 2.21
CA VAL A 119 -3.12 0.49 2.73
C VAL A 119 -2.30 1.42 3.60
N THR A 120 -1.88 0.95 4.76
CA THR A 120 -0.99 1.70 5.67
C THR A 120 0.28 0.90 5.90
N VAL A 121 1.41 1.56 5.72
CA VAL A 121 2.72 1.02 6.05
C VAL A 121 3.22 1.66 7.35
N THR A 122 3.83 0.85 8.22
CA THR A 122 4.41 1.30 9.49
C THR A 122 5.89 0.95 9.51
N GLY A 123 6.73 1.92 9.73
CA GLY A 123 8.19 1.78 9.77
C GLY A 123 8.66 0.80 10.84
N LYS A 124 9.78 0.14 10.57
CA LYS A 124 10.39 -0.88 11.42
C LYS A 124 11.91 -0.77 11.36
N GLY A 125 12.58 -0.98 12.50
CA GLY A 125 14.04 -0.92 12.61
C GLY A 125 14.58 0.49 12.41
N ASP A 126 15.27 0.75 11.30
CA ASP A 126 15.84 2.06 10.99
C ASP A 126 14.81 3.09 10.50
N TYR A 127 13.55 2.68 10.41
CA TYR A 127 12.44 3.53 10.00
C TYR A 127 11.35 3.59 11.08
N THR A 128 10.64 4.71 11.15
CA THR A 128 9.55 4.97 12.09
C THR A 128 8.41 5.71 11.37
N GLY A 129 7.29 5.90 12.07
CA GLY A 129 6.13 6.59 11.51
C GLY A 129 5.33 5.74 10.54
N THR A 130 4.33 6.34 9.91
CA THR A 130 3.39 5.68 9.01
C THR A 130 3.19 6.47 7.73
N ALA A 131 2.95 5.77 6.64
CA ALA A 131 2.48 6.35 5.39
C ALA A 131 1.34 5.52 4.81
N SER A 132 0.46 6.14 4.03
CA SER A 132 -0.70 5.45 3.46
C SER A 132 -0.82 5.65 1.96
N GLY A 133 -1.39 4.66 1.30
CA GLY A 133 -1.80 4.70 -0.10
C GLY A 133 -3.19 4.10 -0.26
N THR A 134 -3.73 4.13 -1.45
CA THR A 134 -5.05 3.57 -1.74
C THR A 134 -5.00 2.56 -2.86
N PHE A 135 -5.96 1.63 -2.86
CA PHE A 135 -6.20 0.70 -3.95
C PHE A 135 -7.71 0.51 -4.13
N ILE A 136 -8.11 -0.01 -5.30
CA ILE A 136 -9.51 -0.20 -5.63
C ILE A 136 -9.84 -1.69 -5.63
N ILE A 137 -10.89 -2.04 -4.92
CA ILE A 137 -11.54 -3.35 -5.00
C ILE A 137 -12.71 -3.22 -5.97
N GLY A 138 -12.60 -3.85 -7.12
CA GLY A 138 -13.67 -3.90 -8.12
C GLY A 138 -14.84 -4.77 -7.66
N LYS A 139 -16.02 -4.52 -8.23
CA LYS A 139 -17.19 -5.39 -8.03
C LYS A 139 -16.93 -6.77 -8.63
N ALA A 140 -17.41 -7.82 -7.96
CA ALA A 140 -17.46 -9.15 -8.53
C ALA A 140 -18.60 -9.26 -9.55
N THR A 141 -18.45 -10.15 -10.52
CA THR A 141 -19.55 -10.52 -11.41
C THR A 141 -20.15 -11.83 -10.91
N PRO A 142 -21.42 -11.83 -10.53
CA PRO A 142 -22.07 -13.07 -10.05
C PRO A 142 -22.24 -14.06 -11.20
N ASN A 143 -22.37 -15.32 -10.84
CA ASN A 143 -22.72 -16.40 -11.78
C ASN A 143 -24.07 -17.00 -11.38
N PRO A 144 -25.19 -16.31 -11.70
CA PRO A 144 -26.52 -16.78 -11.31
C PRO A 144 -26.93 -18.02 -12.11
N THR A 145 -27.79 -18.83 -11.51
CA THR A 145 -28.50 -19.88 -12.25
C THR A 145 -29.42 -19.21 -13.27
N ILE A 146 -29.27 -19.57 -14.54
CA ILE A 146 -30.12 -19.07 -15.62
C ILE A 146 -31.48 -19.75 -15.52
N PRO A 147 -32.59 -18.99 -15.48
CA PRO A 147 -33.94 -19.53 -15.52
C PRO A 147 -34.19 -20.32 -16.80
N THR A 148 -34.78 -21.49 -16.68
CA THR A 148 -35.18 -22.35 -17.79
C THR A 148 -36.66 -22.69 -17.65
N GLU A 149 -37.26 -23.23 -18.70
CA GLU A 149 -38.68 -23.68 -18.74
C GLU A 149 -39.67 -22.51 -18.48
N LEU A 150 -39.36 -21.31 -19.00
CA LEU A 150 -40.26 -20.18 -18.92
C LEU A 150 -41.40 -20.34 -19.91
N ASN A 151 -42.64 -20.09 -19.44
CA ASN A 151 -43.84 -20.24 -20.27
C ASN A 151 -44.69 -18.97 -20.21
N ALA A 152 -45.25 -18.61 -21.37
CA ALA A 152 -46.14 -17.47 -21.51
C ALA A 152 -47.38 -17.83 -22.32
N VAL A 153 -48.48 -17.12 -22.08
CA VAL A 153 -49.72 -17.27 -22.85
C VAL A 153 -49.78 -16.23 -23.95
N TYR A 154 -50.23 -16.61 -25.14
CA TYR A 154 -50.41 -15.64 -26.23
C TYR A 154 -51.27 -14.45 -25.78
N GLY A 155 -50.82 -13.25 -26.10
CA GLY A 155 -51.45 -11.98 -25.72
C GLY A 155 -51.02 -11.43 -24.36
N SER A 156 -50.19 -12.17 -23.58
CA SER A 156 -49.58 -11.64 -22.35
C SER A 156 -48.36 -10.77 -22.63
N THR A 157 -47.83 -10.14 -21.57
CA THR A 157 -46.59 -9.38 -21.57
C THR A 157 -45.53 -10.08 -20.71
N LEU A 158 -44.27 -9.68 -20.81
CA LEU A 158 -43.18 -10.29 -20.05
C LEU A 158 -43.36 -10.16 -18.53
N LYS A 159 -44.03 -9.13 -18.02
CA LYS A 159 -44.31 -8.97 -16.58
C LYS A 159 -45.19 -10.07 -16.02
N ASP A 160 -45.99 -10.75 -16.91
CA ASP A 160 -46.86 -11.85 -16.53
C ASP A 160 -46.06 -13.17 -16.40
N VAL A 161 -44.82 -13.21 -16.88
CA VAL A 161 -43.89 -14.34 -16.78
C VAL A 161 -42.97 -14.11 -15.56
N LEU A 162 -43.23 -14.88 -14.50
CA LEU A 162 -42.47 -14.72 -13.23
C LEU A 162 -41.05 -15.26 -13.39
N LEU A 163 -40.11 -14.46 -12.98
CA LEU A 163 -38.70 -14.80 -12.87
C LEU A 163 -38.29 -15.12 -11.43
N PRO A 164 -37.30 -16.00 -11.22
CA PRO A 164 -36.72 -16.25 -9.92
C PRO A 164 -36.12 -14.95 -9.31
N LYS A 165 -35.98 -14.95 -7.97
CA LYS A 165 -35.40 -13.82 -7.23
C LYS A 165 -34.08 -13.38 -7.85
N GLY A 166 -33.91 -12.09 -7.98
CA GLY A 166 -32.74 -11.43 -8.54
C GLY A 166 -32.85 -11.16 -10.04
N TRP A 167 -33.67 -11.90 -10.78
CA TRP A 167 -33.92 -11.66 -12.20
C TRP A 167 -35.09 -10.69 -12.43
N ALA A 168 -34.95 -9.87 -13.44
CA ALA A 168 -36.00 -8.96 -13.90
C ALA A 168 -35.92 -8.81 -15.44
N TRP A 169 -37.08 -8.79 -16.11
CA TRP A 169 -37.13 -8.46 -17.53
C TRP A 169 -36.70 -7.01 -17.77
N ASP A 170 -35.88 -6.79 -18.80
CA ASP A 170 -35.44 -5.43 -19.13
C ASP A 170 -36.57 -4.58 -19.74
N THR A 171 -37.54 -5.25 -20.40
CA THR A 171 -38.73 -4.64 -21.00
C THR A 171 -40.01 -5.32 -20.57
N PRO A 172 -40.45 -5.22 -19.29
CA PRO A 172 -41.54 -6.02 -18.74
C PRO A 172 -42.90 -5.85 -19.43
N ASP A 173 -43.16 -4.69 -20.02
CA ASP A 173 -44.40 -4.39 -20.71
C ASP A 173 -44.43 -4.85 -22.18
N SER A 174 -43.32 -5.42 -22.67
CA SER A 174 -43.27 -5.96 -24.05
C SER A 174 -44.13 -7.19 -24.18
N SER A 175 -44.80 -7.30 -25.32
CA SER A 175 -45.58 -8.51 -25.68
C SER A 175 -44.67 -9.73 -25.82
N VAL A 176 -45.11 -10.89 -25.33
CA VAL A 176 -44.45 -12.18 -25.56
C VAL A 176 -44.52 -12.62 -27.03
N GLY A 177 -45.37 -11.97 -27.83
CA GLY A 177 -45.48 -12.19 -29.27
C GLY A 177 -46.24 -13.47 -29.64
N ASN A 178 -45.99 -14.00 -30.86
CA ASN A 178 -46.63 -15.20 -31.37
C ASN A 178 -46.07 -16.49 -30.73
N VAL A 179 -46.78 -17.59 -30.86
CA VAL A 179 -46.38 -18.94 -30.42
C VAL A 179 -45.00 -19.31 -30.95
N GLY A 180 -44.19 -19.92 -30.12
CA GLY A 180 -42.81 -20.35 -30.39
C GLY A 180 -41.82 -19.81 -29.37
N GLU A 181 -40.64 -20.39 -29.37
CA GLU A 181 -39.52 -19.92 -28.48
C GLU A 181 -38.96 -18.60 -28.98
N LYS A 182 -38.71 -17.70 -28.04
CA LYS A 182 -38.15 -16.36 -28.33
C LYS A 182 -37.25 -15.89 -27.19
N PRO A 183 -36.09 -15.33 -27.51
CA PRO A 183 -35.19 -14.71 -26.50
C PRO A 183 -35.71 -13.34 -26.11
N PHE A 184 -35.68 -13.06 -24.81
CA PHE A 184 -35.94 -11.75 -24.25
C PHE A 184 -34.86 -11.40 -23.22
N ALA A 185 -34.36 -10.18 -23.26
CA ALA A 185 -33.33 -9.72 -22.35
C ALA A 185 -33.86 -9.59 -20.91
N ALA A 186 -33.10 -10.15 -19.99
CA ALA A 186 -33.34 -10.03 -18.55
C ALA A 186 -32.03 -9.76 -17.80
N THR A 187 -32.12 -9.00 -16.74
CA THR A 187 -30.98 -8.63 -15.90
C THR A 187 -31.09 -9.26 -14.54
N TYR A 188 -30.02 -9.95 -14.15
CA TYR A 188 -29.81 -10.43 -12.79
C TYR A 188 -29.11 -9.37 -11.94
N THR A 189 -29.58 -9.18 -10.72
CA THR A 189 -29.01 -8.25 -9.74
C THR A 189 -28.93 -8.93 -8.39
N GLU A 190 -27.74 -8.98 -7.81
CA GLU A 190 -27.52 -9.43 -6.44
C GLU A 190 -28.13 -8.46 -5.41
N ASP A 191 -28.54 -8.98 -4.25
CA ASP A 191 -29.03 -8.15 -3.15
C ASP A 191 -27.97 -7.14 -2.72
N ASN A 192 -26.70 -7.53 -2.69
CA ASN A 192 -25.57 -6.66 -2.36
C ASN A 192 -25.02 -5.93 -3.60
N ARG A 193 -25.82 -5.02 -4.15
CA ARG A 193 -25.50 -4.23 -5.37
C ARG A 193 -24.24 -3.39 -5.25
N GLY A 194 -23.80 -3.11 -4.03
CA GLY A 194 -22.54 -2.38 -3.79
C GLY A 194 -21.33 -3.18 -4.24
N ASN A 195 -21.37 -4.49 -4.09
CA ASN A 195 -20.24 -5.40 -4.27
C ASN A 195 -20.30 -6.24 -5.56
N TYR A 196 -21.43 -6.25 -6.25
CA TYR A 196 -21.63 -7.05 -7.47
C TYR A 196 -22.06 -6.21 -8.67
N ASN A 197 -21.59 -6.61 -9.82
CA ASN A 197 -22.10 -6.16 -11.12
C ASN A 197 -23.46 -6.83 -11.39
N THR A 198 -24.25 -6.26 -12.30
CA THR A 198 -25.41 -6.93 -12.88
C THR A 198 -24.96 -7.88 -14.00
N VAL A 199 -25.78 -8.92 -14.27
CA VAL A 199 -25.55 -9.85 -15.39
C VAL A 199 -26.78 -9.83 -16.29
N GLN A 200 -26.61 -9.45 -17.54
CA GLN A 200 -27.67 -9.49 -18.55
C GLN A 200 -27.55 -10.77 -19.37
N LYS A 201 -28.69 -11.40 -19.63
CA LYS A 201 -28.84 -12.60 -20.47
C LYS A 201 -30.14 -12.57 -21.25
N ASP A 202 -30.12 -13.18 -22.40
CA ASP A 202 -31.33 -13.51 -23.11
C ASP A 202 -31.88 -14.82 -22.54
N LEU A 203 -33.15 -14.82 -22.09
CA LEU A 203 -33.88 -15.95 -21.59
C LEU A 203 -34.92 -16.39 -22.63
N THR A 204 -35.10 -17.67 -22.83
CA THR A 204 -36.07 -18.29 -23.77
C THR A 204 -37.05 -19.19 -23.06
#